data_29286f47e169b0cc13e43c863529e156
#
_entry.id   29286f47e169b0cc13e43c863529e156
#
_cell.length_a   1.000
_cell.length_b   1.000
_cell.length_c   1.000
_cell.angle_alpha   90.00
_cell.angle_beta   90.00
_cell.angle_gamma   90.00
#
_symmetry.space_group_name_H-M   'P 1'
#
loop_
_entity.id
_entity.type
_entity.pdbx_description
1 polymer ?
#
loop_
_entity_poly.entity_id
_entity_poly.type
_entity_poly.pdbx_seq_one_letter_code
_entity_poly.pdbx_strand_id
1 'polypeptide(L)'
;MKFIKDNAIDIILAFILIALSLAMNFALIKLDKGFNEYLAILLFTYIAVFTLDIKLSIPSVILIFILNLLYRKSLNADIRTLMLAIEVVFGFTIGYISHKKFNISYIFSLFISILISKMLSYIIALLIANAANIYNIGRIIKVNLVASLLSITACLVIVPLVVYTKENFTYL
;
A
#
# COMPACT_ATOMS: atom_id res chain seq x y z
N MET A 1 22.89 19.58 2.62
CA MET A 1 23.62 18.60 3.45
C MET A 1 22.97 18.32 4.81
N LYS A 2 22.43 19.30 5.53
CA LYS A 2 21.79 19.10 6.85
C LYS A 2 20.60 18.11 6.79
N PHE A 3 19.69 18.25 5.81
CA PHE A 3 18.54 17.36 5.62
C PHE A 3 18.92 15.88 5.48
N ILE A 4 20.00 15.57 4.74
CA ILE A 4 20.47 14.19 4.53
C ILE A 4 21.01 13.61 5.84
N LYS A 5 21.72 14.40 6.64
CA LYS A 5 22.31 13.95 7.90
C LYS A 5 21.25 13.68 8.96
N ASP A 6 20.23 14.54 9.04
CA ASP A 6 19.14 14.44 10.02
C ASP A 6 18.12 13.33 9.67
N ASN A 7 18.06 12.90 8.40
CA ASN A 7 17.12 11.88 7.90
C ASN A 7 17.82 10.64 7.31
N ALA A 8 19.09 10.43 7.59
CA ALA A 8 19.87 9.33 6.98
C ALA A 8 19.23 7.95 7.20
N ILE A 9 18.74 7.69 8.41
CA ILE A 9 18.06 6.42 8.75
C ILE A 9 16.78 6.25 7.95
N ASP A 10 15.97 7.29 7.85
CA ASP A 10 14.71 7.23 7.11
C ASP A 10 14.93 7.10 5.60
N ILE A 11 16.01 7.70 5.07
CA ILE A 11 16.40 7.53 3.66
C ILE A 11 16.81 6.08 3.39
N ILE A 12 17.65 5.49 4.25
CA ILE A 12 18.05 4.09 4.13
C ILE A 12 16.83 3.18 4.23
N LEU A 13 15.95 3.44 5.19
CA LEU A 13 14.72 2.68 5.36
C LEU A 13 13.82 2.77 4.12
N ALA A 14 13.70 3.96 3.50
CA ALA A 14 12.94 4.14 2.27
C ALA A 14 13.48 3.26 1.13
N PHE A 15 14.81 3.24 0.93
CA PHE A 15 15.43 2.36 -0.08
C PHE A 15 15.22 0.88 0.23
N ILE A 16 15.33 0.47 1.49
CA ILE A 16 15.08 -0.90 1.92
C ILE A 16 13.62 -1.30 1.62
N LEU A 17 12.65 -0.43 1.93
CA LEU A 17 11.24 -0.71 1.68
C LEU A 17 10.95 -0.88 0.18
N ILE A 18 11.52 -0.04 -0.67
CA ILE A 18 11.39 -0.16 -2.13
C ILE A 18 12.00 -1.49 -2.62
N ALA A 19 13.22 -1.81 -2.19
CA ALA A 19 13.90 -3.04 -2.58
C ALA A 19 13.14 -4.31 -2.11
N LEU A 20 12.69 -4.33 -0.86
CA LEU A 20 11.91 -5.44 -0.31
C LEU A 20 10.56 -5.59 -1.01
N SER A 21 9.91 -4.49 -1.37
CA SER A 21 8.65 -4.54 -2.11
C SER A 21 8.82 -5.19 -3.48
N LEU A 22 9.90 -4.88 -4.19
CA LEU A 22 10.23 -5.51 -5.47
C LEU A 22 10.61 -6.99 -5.30
N ALA A 23 11.42 -7.31 -4.30
CA ALA A 23 11.81 -8.69 -4.01
C ALA A 23 10.60 -9.56 -3.64
N MET A 24 9.70 -9.05 -2.80
CA MET A 24 8.47 -9.73 -2.44
C MET A 24 7.55 -9.91 -3.65
N ASN A 25 7.39 -8.89 -4.49
CA ASN A 25 6.60 -9.00 -5.71
C ASN A 25 7.17 -10.05 -6.67
N PHE A 26 8.50 -10.08 -6.83
CA PHE A 26 9.18 -11.12 -7.61
C PHE A 26 8.91 -12.53 -7.09
N ALA A 27 9.01 -12.72 -5.77
CA ALA A 27 8.73 -14.00 -5.12
C ALA A 27 7.27 -14.42 -5.32
N LEU A 28 6.32 -13.49 -5.14
CA LEU A 28 4.89 -13.76 -5.30
C LEU A 28 4.51 -14.11 -6.74
N ILE A 29 5.11 -13.45 -7.75
CA ILE A 29 4.89 -13.79 -9.16
C ILE A 29 5.36 -15.21 -9.47
N LYS A 30 6.48 -15.66 -8.88
CA LYS A 30 6.99 -17.03 -9.08
C LYS A 30 6.15 -18.10 -8.38
N LEU A 31 5.60 -17.79 -7.21
CA LEU A 31 4.78 -18.72 -6.42
C LEU A 31 3.39 -18.90 -6.99
N ASP A 32 2.99 -18.05 -7.89
CA ASP A 32 1.81 -17.98 -8.58
C ASP A 32 0.62 -17.56 -8.38
N LYS A 33 -0.16 -17.52 -9.12
CA LYS A 33 -1.56 -17.81 -9.48
C LYS A 33 -2.57 -16.76 -9.03
N GLY A 34 -2.21 -15.44 -9.10
CA GLY A 34 -3.23 -14.36 -9.14
C GLY A 34 -3.84 -13.91 -7.82
N PHE A 35 -3.56 -14.61 -6.71
CA PHE A 35 -4.18 -14.26 -5.43
C PHE A 35 -3.51 -13.08 -4.69
N ASN A 36 -2.23 -12.84 -4.92
CA ASN A 36 -1.46 -11.90 -4.11
C ASN A 36 -0.82 -10.76 -4.90
N GLU A 37 -1.41 -10.46 -6.05
CA GLU A 37 -0.79 -9.52 -7.00
C GLU A 37 -0.45 -8.16 -6.40
N TYR A 38 -1.18 -7.71 -5.41
CA TYR A 38 -1.05 -6.37 -4.86
C TYR A 38 -0.59 -6.32 -3.40
N LEU A 39 -0.32 -7.50 -2.80
CA LEU A 39 0.09 -7.59 -1.40
C LEU A 39 1.35 -6.76 -1.13
N ALA A 40 2.38 -6.91 -1.95
CA ALA A 40 3.63 -6.18 -1.77
C ALA A 40 3.43 -4.67 -1.83
N ILE A 41 2.66 -4.18 -2.80
CA ILE A 41 2.41 -2.74 -2.97
C ILE A 41 1.70 -2.17 -1.74
N LEU A 42 0.60 -2.80 -1.31
CA LEU A 42 -0.20 -2.31 -0.18
C LEU A 42 0.57 -2.39 1.14
N LEU A 43 1.24 -3.54 1.40
CA LEU A 43 2.00 -3.75 2.62
C LEU A 43 3.09 -2.68 2.79
N PHE A 44 3.93 -2.49 1.77
CA PHE A 44 5.03 -1.54 1.86
C PHE A 44 4.56 -0.07 1.78
N THR A 45 3.41 0.20 1.15
CA THR A 45 2.75 1.51 1.25
C THR A 45 2.40 1.84 2.70
N TYR A 46 1.73 0.94 3.40
CA TYR A 46 1.36 1.18 4.81
C TYR A 46 2.57 1.24 5.73
N ILE A 47 3.59 0.40 5.53
CA ILE A 47 4.84 0.53 6.29
C ILE A 47 5.44 1.93 6.07
N ALA A 48 5.55 2.40 4.83
CA ALA A 48 6.10 3.72 4.53
C ALA A 48 5.30 4.86 5.17
N VAL A 49 3.96 4.77 5.17
CA VAL A 49 3.07 5.77 5.80
C VAL A 49 3.34 5.92 7.29
N PHE A 50 3.50 4.81 8.00
CA PHE A 50 3.60 4.83 9.46
C PHE A 50 5.04 4.94 9.97
N THR A 51 6.04 4.62 9.13
CA THR A 51 7.45 4.64 9.55
C THR A 51 8.25 5.82 9.03
N LEU A 52 7.92 6.38 7.86
CA LEU A 52 8.69 7.46 7.26
C LEU A 52 8.06 8.84 7.52
N ASP A 53 8.91 9.88 7.47
CA ASP A 53 8.40 11.25 7.38
C ASP A 53 7.72 11.48 6.03
N ILE A 54 6.77 12.42 5.96
CA ILE A 54 5.96 12.68 4.75
C ILE A 54 6.81 12.97 3.52
N LYS A 55 7.91 13.70 3.69
CA LYS A 55 8.83 14.07 2.61
C LYS A 55 9.49 12.87 1.94
N LEU A 56 9.64 11.77 2.67
CA LEU A 56 10.22 10.52 2.19
C LEU A 56 9.14 9.48 1.88
N SER A 57 8.05 9.49 2.62
CA SER A 57 6.94 8.55 2.45
C SER A 57 6.27 8.71 1.08
N ILE A 58 5.97 9.94 0.64
CA ILE A 58 5.34 10.19 -0.66
C ILE A 58 6.17 9.64 -1.82
N PRO A 59 7.44 10.04 -2.01
CA PRO A 59 8.25 9.52 -3.12
C PRO A 59 8.46 8.01 -3.02
N SER A 60 8.60 7.46 -1.81
CA SER A 60 8.75 6.01 -1.62
C SER A 60 7.52 5.25 -2.09
N VAL A 61 6.30 5.70 -1.73
CA VAL A 61 5.05 5.06 -2.14
C VAL A 61 4.85 5.16 -3.65
N ILE A 62 5.17 6.30 -4.27
CA ILE A 62 5.12 6.48 -5.72
C ILE A 62 6.08 5.49 -6.40
N LEU A 63 7.32 5.38 -5.92
CA LEU A 63 8.31 4.45 -6.47
C LEU A 63 7.90 2.98 -6.27
N ILE A 64 7.42 2.61 -5.08
CA ILE A 64 6.88 1.27 -4.81
C ILE A 64 5.79 0.95 -5.83
N PHE A 65 4.83 1.85 -6.02
CA PHE A 65 3.72 1.64 -6.94
C PHE A 65 4.20 1.49 -8.39
N ILE A 66 4.94 2.47 -8.90
CA ILE A 66 5.38 2.50 -10.31
C ILE A 66 6.30 1.32 -10.62
N LEU A 67 7.33 1.08 -9.81
CA LEU A 67 8.31 0.02 -10.08
C LEU A 67 7.67 -1.37 -10.05
N ASN A 68 6.74 -1.61 -9.12
CA ASN A 68 6.02 -2.89 -9.08
C ASN A 68 5.10 -3.08 -10.29
N LEU A 69 4.44 -2.03 -10.78
CA LEU A 69 3.62 -2.11 -12.00
C LEU A 69 4.48 -2.34 -13.25
N LEU A 70 5.60 -1.62 -13.38
CA LEU A 70 6.54 -1.79 -14.49
C LEU A 70 7.10 -3.22 -14.53
N TYR A 71 7.48 -3.75 -13.37
CA TYR A 71 8.00 -5.10 -13.26
C TYR A 71 7.01 -6.17 -13.72
N ARG A 72 5.71 -5.97 -13.46
CA ARG A 72 4.65 -6.90 -13.88
C ARG A 72 4.29 -6.82 -15.35
N LYS A 73 4.80 -5.85 -16.10
CA LYS A 73 4.32 -5.52 -17.46
C LYS A 73 2.80 -5.26 -17.51
N SER A 74 2.19 -4.97 -16.38
CA SER A 74 0.74 -4.76 -16.23
C SER A 74 0.37 -3.28 -16.33
N LEU A 75 1.05 -2.53 -17.18
CA LEU A 75 0.68 -1.14 -17.53
C LEU A 75 -0.63 -1.05 -18.32
N ASN A 76 -1.27 -2.18 -18.59
CA ASN A 76 -2.62 -2.14 -19.11
C ASN A 76 -3.52 -1.49 -18.08
N ALA A 77 -4.22 -0.45 -18.48
CA ALA A 77 -5.21 0.26 -17.67
C ALA A 77 -6.43 -0.64 -17.38
N ASP A 78 -6.19 -1.70 -16.64
CA ASP A 78 -7.18 -2.64 -16.15
C ASP A 78 -7.87 -2.00 -14.93
N ILE A 79 -9.15 -2.28 -14.77
CA ILE A 79 -9.95 -1.81 -13.64
C ILE A 79 -9.35 -2.24 -12.28
N ARG A 80 -8.64 -3.37 -12.24
CA ARG A 80 -7.92 -3.83 -11.04
C ARG A 80 -6.75 -2.92 -10.68
N THR A 81 -5.97 -2.52 -11.67
CA THR A 81 -4.86 -1.56 -11.47
C THR A 81 -5.37 -0.22 -10.99
N LEU A 82 -6.52 0.22 -11.52
CA LEU A 82 -7.17 1.44 -11.07
C LEU A 82 -7.66 1.30 -9.62
N MET A 83 -8.30 0.19 -9.26
CA MET A 83 -8.71 -0.09 -7.86
C MET A 83 -7.52 -0.05 -6.92
N LEU A 84 -6.39 -0.66 -7.30
CA LEU A 84 -5.16 -0.61 -6.51
C LEU A 84 -4.62 0.82 -6.38
N ALA A 85 -4.61 1.61 -7.45
CA ALA A 85 -4.17 3.01 -7.39
C ALA A 85 -5.01 3.82 -6.41
N ILE A 86 -6.34 3.63 -6.44
CA ILE A 86 -7.27 4.26 -5.50
C ILE A 86 -6.96 3.83 -4.07
N GLU A 87 -6.76 2.53 -3.83
CA GLU A 87 -6.43 1.99 -2.51
C GLU A 87 -5.11 2.56 -1.97
N VAL A 88 -4.08 2.67 -2.81
CA VAL A 88 -2.80 3.27 -2.43
C VAL A 88 -2.95 4.74 -2.08
N VAL A 89 -3.62 5.53 -2.92
CA VAL A 89 -3.78 6.98 -2.70
C VAL A 89 -4.63 7.26 -1.46
N PHE A 90 -5.79 6.65 -1.34
CA PHE A 90 -6.66 6.87 -0.18
C PHE A 90 -6.12 6.21 1.09
N GLY A 91 -5.54 5.01 0.99
CA GLY A 91 -4.90 4.35 2.11
C GLY A 91 -3.75 5.16 2.68
N PHE A 92 -2.89 5.71 1.81
CA PHE A 92 -1.84 6.64 2.20
C PHE A 92 -2.42 7.89 2.89
N THR A 93 -3.35 8.56 2.22
CA THR A 93 -3.89 9.85 2.69
C THR A 93 -4.60 9.70 4.03
N ILE A 94 -5.48 8.70 4.15
CA ILE A 94 -6.25 8.47 5.39
C ILE A 94 -5.33 8.00 6.51
N GLY A 95 -4.40 7.06 6.23
CA GLY A 95 -3.43 6.58 7.21
C GLY A 95 -2.55 7.71 7.74
N TYR A 96 -2.04 8.55 6.86
CA TYR A 96 -1.24 9.72 7.25
C TYR A 96 -2.04 10.73 8.08
N ILE A 97 -3.22 11.13 7.60
CA ILE A 97 -4.04 12.15 8.29
C ILE A 97 -4.47 11.63 9.66
N SER A 98 -4.98 10.40 9.75
CA SER A 98 -5.46 9.85 11.02
C SER A 98 -4.34 9.68 12.04
N HIS A 99 -3.18 9.18 11.62
CA HIS A 99 -2.06 8.93 12.54
C HIS A 99 -1.27 10.21 12.85
N LYS A 100 -0.79 10.93 11.83
CA LYS A 100 0.14 12.06 12.00
C LYS A 100 -0.55 13.37 12.34
N LYS A 101 -1.77 13.60 11.85
CA LYS A 101 -2.48 14.87 12.08
C LYS A 101 -3.44 14.79 13.26
N PHE A 102 -4.17 13.67 13.40
CA PHE A 102 -5.13 13.49 14.50
C PHE A 102 -4.59 12.68 15.68
N ASN A 103 -3.32 12.25 15.64
CA ASN A 103 -2.68 11.46 16.70
C ASN A 103 -3.45 10.20 17.11
N ILE A 104 -4.19 9.60 16.17
CA ILE A 104 -4.86 8.32 16.39
C ILE A 104 -3.78 7.23 16.42
N SER A 105 -3.95 6.22 17.29
CA SER A 105 -3.00 5.11 17.34
C SER A 105 -2.79 4.49 15.95
N TYR A 106 -1.56 4.08 15.64
CA TYR A 106 -1.23 3.56 14.31
C TYR A 106 -2.05 2.32 13.94
N ILE A 107 -2.42 1.47 14.91
CA ILE A 107 -3.27 0.29 14.68
C ILE A 107 -4.65 0.72 14.21
N PHE A 108 -5.26 1.68 14.89
CA PHE A 108 -6.60 2.17 14.56
C PHE A 108 -6.59 2.94 13.23
N SER A 109 -5.53 3.74 13.00
CA SER A 109 -5.32 4.47 11.75
C SER A 109 -5.13 3.52 10.56
N LEU A 110 -4.40 2.42 10.75
CA LEU A 110 -4.22 1.38 9.75
C LEU A 110 -5.56 0.71 9.41
N PHE A 111 -6.33 0.31 10.43
CA PHE A 111 -7.63 -0.33 10.23
C PHE A 111 -8.59 0.58 9.45
N ILE A 112 -8.74 1.84 9.89
CA ILE A 112 -9.60 2.83 9.23
C ILE A 112 -9.14 3.07 7.79
N SER A 113 -7.84 3.22 7.55
CA SER A 113 -7.31 3.50 6.22
C SER A 113 -7.55 2.33 5.26
N ILE A 114 -7.35 1.09 5.71
CA ILE A 114 -7.66 -0.11 4.91
C ILE A 114 -9.15 -0.17 4.59
N LEU A 115 -10.02 -0.02 5.59
CA LEU A 115 -11.46 -0.13 5.41
C LEU A 115 -11.98 0.92 4.42
N ILE A 116 -11.67 2.19 4.65
CA ILE A 116 -12.19 3.29 3.83
C ILE A 116 -11.60 3.24 2.42
N SER A 117 -10.29 2.99 2.26
CA SER A 117 -9.68 2.91 0.93
C SER A 117 -10.28 1.76 0.09
N LYS A 118 -10.57 0.61 0.71
CA LYS A 118 -11.25 -0.50 0.07
C LYS A 118 -12.68 -0.14 -0.35
N MET A 119 -13.45 0.44 0.53
CA MET A 119 -14.82 0.87 0.20
C MET A 119 -14.82 1.86 -0.97
N LEU A 120 -13.94 2.86 -0.92
CA LEU A 120 -13.83 3.86 -1.99
C LEU A 120 -13.40 3.23 -3.31
N SER A 121 -12.43 2.30 -3.31
CA SER A 121 -11.99 1.63 -4.53
C SER A 121 -13.12 0.84 -5.18
N TYR A 122 -13.96 0.16 -4.41
CA TYR A 122 -15.12 -0.56 -4.94
C TYR A 122 -16.22 0.36 -5.47
N ILE A 123 -16.54 1.44 -4.75
CA ILE A 123 -17.54 2.42 -5.20
C ILE A 123 -17.10 3.06 -6.53
N ILE A 124 -15.86 3.51 -6.60
CA ILE A 124 -15.33 4.15 -7.81
C ILE A 124 -15.26 3.14 -8.97
N ALA A 125 -14.84 1.90 -8.71
CA ALA A 125 -14.84 0.84 -9.72
C ALA A 125 -16.24 0.56 -10.28
N LEU A 126 -17.27 0.53 -9.43
CA LEU A 126 -18.66 0.38 -9.84
C LEU A 126 -19.14 1.55 -10.69
N LEU A 127 -18.81 2.79 -10.31
CA LEU A 127 -19.19 3.99 -11.07
C LEU A 127 -18.55 3.99 -12.46
N ILE A 128 -17.26 3.65 -12.55
CA ILE A 128 -16.54 3.59 -13.83
C ILE A 128 -17.08 2.44 -14.69
N ALA A 129 -17.33 1.28 -14.10
CA ALA A 129 -17.87 0.14 -14.84
C ALA A 129 -19.25 0.43 -15.42
N ASN A 130 -20.11 1.12 -14.68
CA ASN A 130 -21.41 1.56 -15.19
C ASN A 130 -21.27 2.56 -16.33
N ALA A 131 -20.38 3.56 -16.19
CA ALA A 131 -20.13 4.56 -17.23
C ALA A 131 -19.52 3.95 -18.51
N ALA A 132 -18.66 2.94 -18.37
CA ALA A 132 -17.98 2.26 -19.46
C ALA A 132 -18.73 1.01 -19.98
N ASN A 133 -19.92 0.70 -19.47
CA ASN A 133 -20.70 -0.49 -19.80
C ASN A 133 -19.89 -1.80 -19.65
N ILE A 134 -19.08 -1.90 -18.59
CA ILE A 134 -18.26 -3.09 -18.33
C ILE A 134 -19.14 -4.16 -17.69
N TYR A 135 -19.38 -5.22 -18.43
CA TYR A 135 -20.10 -6.39 -17.93
C TYR A 135 -19.20 -7.21 -16.99
N ASN A 136 -19.82 -7.86 -15.99
CA ASN A 136 -19.14 -8.72 -15.00
C ASN A 136 -18.31 -7.99 -13.91
N ILE A 137 -18.52 -6.69 -13.68
CA ILE A 137 -17.81 -5.97 -12.62
C ILE A 137 -17.98 -6.64 -11.24
N GLY A 138 -19.16 -7.20 -10.95
CA GLY A 138 -19.41 -7.92 -9.69
C GLY A 138 -18.48 -9.12 -9.49
N ARG A 139 -18.14 -9.84 -10.56
CA ARG A 139 -17.17 -10.94 -10.51
C ARG A 139 -15.76 -10.42 -10.23
N ILE A 140 -15.38 -9.32 -10.86
CA ILE A 140 -14.06 -8.68 -10.64
C ILE A 140 -13.93 -8.24 -9.18
N ILE A 141 -14.95 -7.57 -8.64
CA ILE A 141 -14.98 -7.13 -7.24
C ILE A 141 -14.90 -8.33 -6.29
N LYS A 142 -15.68 -9.38 -6.53
CA LYS A 142 -15.66 -10.60 -5.69
C LYS A 142 -14.28 -11.26 -5.67
N VAL A 143 -13.65 -11.42 -6.82
CA VAL A 143 -12.28 -11.99 -6.92
C VAL A 143 -11.28 -11.09 -6.21
N ASN A 144 -11.37 -9.77 -6.40
CA ASN A 144 -10.47 -8.82 -5.73
C ASN A 144 -10.68 -8.84 -4.21
N LEU A 145 -11.92 -8.93 -3.72
CA LEU A 145 -12.23 -9.00 -2.29
C LEU A 145 -11.58 -10.22 -1.64
N VAL A 146 -11.71 -11.39 -2.25
CA VAL A 146 -11.10 -12.64 -1.74
C VAL A 146 -9.57 -12.52 -1.73
N ALA A 147 -8.99 -12.05 -2.84
CA ALA A 147 -7.55 -11.83 -2.94
C ALA A 147 -7.04 -10.82 -1.91
N SER A 148 -7.82 -9.78 -1.63
CA SER A 148 -7.44 -8.72 -0.70
C SER A 148 -7.50 -9.14 0.77
N LEU A 149 -8.25 -10.17 1.14
CA LEU A 149 -8.30 -10.65 2.54
C LEU A 149 -6.90 -11.02 3.04
N LEU A 150 -6.11 -11.71 2.24
CA LEU A 150 -4.74 -12.04 2.61
C LEU A 150 -3.86 -10.80 2.77
N SER A 151 -4.01 -9.82 1.86
CA SER A 151 -3.28 -8.55 1.94
C SER A 151 -3.67 -7.74 3.17
N ILE A 152 -4.96 -7.70 3.51
CA ILE A 152 -5.46 -7.04 4.71
C ILE A 152 -4.90 -7.70 5.97
N THR A 153 -4.97 -9.02 6.05
CA THR A 153 -4.45 -9.78 7.20
C THR A 153 -2.95 -9.56 7.37
N ALA A 154 -2.18 -9.63 6.27
CA ALA A 154 -0.74 -9.36 6.30
C ALA A 154 -0.44 -7.92 6.75
N CYS A 155 -1.17 -6.92 6.25
CA CYS A 155 -0.99 -5.53 6.69
C CYS A 155 -1.31 -5.36 8.17
N LEU A 156 -2.39 -5.95 8.67
CA LEU A 156 -2.80 -5.82 10.08
C LEU A 156 -1.83 -6.51 11.06
N VAL A 157 -1.03 -7.48 10.60
CA VAL A 157 -0.04 -8.18 11.43
C VAL A 157 1.35 -7.55 11.27
N ILE A 158 1.81 -7.39 10.03
CA ILE A 158 3.20 -7.02 9.76
C ILE A 158 3.44 -5.52 10.02
N VAL A 159 2.52 -4.64 9.60
CA VAL A 159 2.73 -3.19 9.77
C VAL A 159 2.88 -2.80 11.24
N PRO A 160 2.02 -3.23 12.17
CA PRO A 160 2.20 -2.94 13.60
C PRO A 160 3.53 -3.45 14.16
N LEU A 161 3.99 -4.65 13.75
CA LEU A 161 5.27 -5.19 14.19
C LEU A 161 6.45 -4.32 13.74
N VAL A 162 6.44 -3.87 12.48
CA VAL A 162 7.51 -3.01 11.94
C VAL A 162 7.50 -1.63 12.60
N VAL A 163 6.32 -1.03 12.81
CA VAL A 163 6.20 0.27 13.48
C VAL A 163 6.70 0.17 14.93
N TYR A 164 6.25 -0.86 15.66
CA TYR A 164 6.68 -1.10 17.04
C TYR A 164 8.20 -1.30 17.15
N THR A 165 8.79 -2.06 16.23
CA THR A 165 10.25 -2.25 16.24
C THR A 165 10.97 -0.94 15.95
N LYS A 166 10.54 -0.14 14.98
CA LYS A 166 11.14 1.17 14.71
C LYS A 166 11.09 2.09 15.94
N GLU A 167 9.94 2.20 16.58
CA GLU A 167 9.78 3.04 17.78
C GLU A 167 10.75 2.64 18.88
N ASN A 168 10.92 1.34 19.14
CA ASN A 168 11.83 0.86 20.18
C ASN A 168 13.32 1.05 19.83
N PHE A 169 13.70 0.96 18.54
CA PHE A 169 15.08 1.22 18.12
C PHE A 169 15.46 2.71 18.11
N THR A 170 14.49 3.61 18.11
CA THR A 170 14.76 5.06 18.13
C THR A 170 15.12 5.55 19.55
N TYR A 171 14.92 4.73 20.57
CA TYR A 171 15.25 5.03 21.98
C TYR A 171 16.59 4.40 22.46
N LEU A 172 17.32 3.70 21.60
CA LEU A 172 18.68 3.19 21.84
C LEU A 172 19.73 4.06 21.14
#